data_ac234cf9090c90eb45ebfbfa92fd0d5e
#
_entry.id   ac234cf9090c90eb45ebfbfa92fd0d5e
#
_cell.length_a   1.000
_cell.length_b   1.000
_cell.length_c   1.000
_cell.angle_alpha   90.00
_cell.angle_beta   90.00
_cell.angle_gamma   90.00
#
_symmetry.space_group_name_H-M   'P 1'
#
loop_
_entity.id
_entity.type
_entity.pdbx_description
1 polymer ?
#
loop_
_entity_poly.entity_id
_entity_poly.type
_entity_poly.pdbx_seq_one_letter_code
_entity_poly.pdbx_strand_id
1 'polypeptide(L)'
;SQTFDAAPEQLWEALTTAERLVRWFGTASGDVVPGGRYELPEMETSGRLVEVEPPHRLLLTWEFGKSSSDLELLITAAEEGTDGDGGGSTLTLRHTVPADAHWATFGPAATGCGWDAALYALAQHLEDPGKDLMRRLGSFAGSPEGAEFTRATADAWYEAHVAGGADRKPARKASVRTAAAYLGEEIETE
;
A
#
# COMPACT_ATOMS: atom_id res chain seq x y z
N SER A 1 -9.80 0.98 0.83
CA SER A 1 -10.23 -0.44 0.82
C SER A 1 -10.36 -0.93 -0.61
N GLN A 2 -10.09 -2.21 -0.83
CA GLN A 2 -10.25 -2.87 -2.13
C GLN A 2 -10.79 -4.27 -1.93
N THR A 3 -11.72 -4.69 -2.79
CA THR A 3 -12.26 -6.06 -2.82
C THR A 3 -11.49 -6.88 -3.84
N PHE A 4 -11.21 -8.14 -3.48
CA PHE A 4 -10.50 -9.12 -4.29
C PHE A 4 -11.35 -10.37 -4.43
N ASP A 5 -11.23 -11.03 -5.57
CA ASP A 5 -11.81 -12.36 -5.80
C ASP A 5 -10.87 -13.44 -5.21
N ALA A 6 -10.81 -13.45 -3.89
CA ALA A 6 -10.00 -14.37 -3.11
C ALA A 6 -10.63 -14.54 -1.72
N ALA A 7 -10.61 -15.76 -1.20
CA ALA A 7 -11.06 -16.02 0.17
C ALA A 7 -10.15 -15.29 1.19
N PRO A 8 -10.67 -14.95 2.40
CA PRO A 8 -9.88 -14.28 3.42
C PRO A 8 -8.55 -14.98 3.74
N GLU A 9 -8.52 -16.31 3.78
CA GLU A 9 -7.32 -17.11 4.03
C GLU A 9 -6.28 -16.96 2.93
N GLN A 10 -6.71 -16.93 1.65
CA GLN A 10 -5.83 -16.74 0.50
C GLN A 10 -5.22 -15.34 0.51
N LEU A 11 -6.05 -14.33 0.83
CA LEU A 11 -5.60 -12.95 0.94
C LEU A 11 -4.63 -12.78 2.11
N TRP A 12 -4.93 -13.39 3.27
CA TRP A 12 -4.04 -13.43 4.42
C TRP A 12 -2.67 -14.03 4.07
N GLU A 13 -2.64 -15.20 3.43
CA GLU A 13 -1.40 -15.84 3.00
C GLU A 13 -0.60 -14.95 2.04
N ALA A 14 -1.27 -14.28 1.09
CA ALA A 14 -0.61 -13.37 0.16
C ALA A 14 0.06 -12.19 0.86
N LEU A 15 -0.51 -11.73 1.99
CA LEU A 15 -0.04 -10.58 2.77
C LEU A 15 0.99 -10.93 3.85
N THR A 16 1.13 -12.21 4.22
CA THR A 16 1.89 -12.59 5.42
C THR A 16 2.96 -13.64 5.21
N THR A 17 2.96 -14.36 4.10
CA THR A 17 3.99 -15.37 3.83
C THR A 17 5.11 -14.82 2.94
N ALA A 18 6.37 -15.03 3.33
CA ALA A 18 7.53 -14.52 2.60
C ALA A 18 7.57 -15.02 1.15
N GLU A 19 7.20 -16.30 0.91
CA GLU A 19 7.15 -16.92 -0.41
C GLU A 19 6.11 -16.29 -1.33
N ARG A 20 5.05 -15.68 -0.77
CA ARG A 20 4.03 -14.96 -1.52
C ARG A 20 4.44 -13.50 -1.70
N LEU A 21 4.90 -12.83 -0.64
CA LEU A 21 5.30 -11.42 -0.65
C LEU A 21 6.39 -11.13 -1.70
N VAL A 22 7.40 -11.98 -1.82
CA VAL A 22 8.49 -11.80 -2.80
C VAL A 22 8.00 -11.76 -4.25
N ARG A 23 6.80 -12.25 -4.54
CA ARG A 23 6.25 -12.32 -5.90
C ARG A 23 5.57 -11.03 -6.34
N TRP A 24 5.14 -10.19 -5.41
CA TRP A 24 4.35 -9.01 -5.74
C TRP A 24 4.73 -7.74 -4.96
N PHE A 25 5.31 -7.90 -3.76
CA PHE A 25 5.61 -6.78 -2.87
C PHE A 25 7.12 -6.57 -2.67
N GLY A 26 7.84 -7.64 -2.37
CA GLY A 26 9.28 -7.64 -2.14
C GLY A 26 9.70 -8.71 -1.15
N THR A 27 11.00 -8.82 -0.92
CA THR A 27 11.56 -9.75 0.06
C THR A 27 11.12 -9.35 1.46
N ALA A 28 10.60 -10.32 2.21
CA ALA A 28 10.24 -10.15 3.61
C ALA A 28 10.90 -11.24 4.46
N SER A 29 11.29 -10.89 5.66
CA SER A 29 11.79 -11.84 6.66
C SER A 29 11.17 -11.57 8.03
N GLY A 30 11.22 -12.56 8.90
CA GLY A 30 10.64 -12.52 10.24
C GLY A 30 9.46 -13.47 10.42
N ASP A 31 9.05 -13.66 11.68
CA ASP A 31 7.96 -14.54 12.05
C ASP A 31 6.66 -13.75 12.27
N VAL A 32 5.58 -14.17 11.63
CA VAL A 32 4.25 -13.54 11.76
C VAL A 32 3.56 -14.01 13.04
N VAL A 33 4.07 -13.51 14.16
CA VAL A 33 3.55 -13.78 15.52
C VAL A 33 3.46 -12.46 16.30
N PRO A 34 2.55 -12.33 17.27
CA PRO A 34 2.49 -11.15 18.14
C PRO A 34 3.84 -10.86 18.81
N GLY A 35 4.32 -9.61 18.69
CA GLY A 35 5.64 -9.19 19.20
C GLY A 35 6.83 -9.57 18.30
N GLY A 36 6.60 -10.33 17.24
CA GLY A 36 7.63 -10.65 16.23
C GLY A 36 8.17 -9.40 15.54
N ARG A 37 9.38 -9.49 14.98
CA ARG A 37 9.94 -8.46 14.12
C ARG A 37 9.90 -8.93 12.67
N TYR A 38 9.76 -7.97 11.78
CA TYR A 38 9.87 -8.20 10.34
C TYR A 38 10.85 -7.20 9.71
N GLU A 39 11.36 -7.54 8.54
CA GLU A 39 12.23 -6.69 7.72
C GLU A 39 11.79 -6.78 6.25
N LEU A 40 11.85 -5.62 5.57
CA LEU A 40 11.60 -5.44 4.13
C LEU A 40 12.83 -4.73 3.53
N PRO A 41 13.90 -5.48 3.19
CA PRO A 41 15.21 -4.90 2.86
C PRO A 41 15.17 -3.93 1.68
N GLU A 42 14.42 -4.24 0.61
CA GLU A 42 14.33 -3.38 -0.58
C GLU A 42 13.64 -2.04 -0.31
N MET A 43 12.86 -1.96 0.78
CA MET A 43 12.17 -0.74 1.21
C MET A 43 12.88 -0.03 2.37
N GLU A 44 14.04 -0.56 2.81
CA GLU A 44 14.77 -0.08 4.00
C GLU A 44 13.85 0.04 5.23
N THR A 45 12.87 -0.86 5.34
CA THR A 45 11.79 -0.83 6.33
C THR A 45 11.85 -2.04 7.22
N SER A 46 11.56 -1.85 8.48
CA SER A 46 11.35 -2.91 9.47
C SER A 46 10.21 -2.57 10.42
N GLY A 47 9.92 -3.44 11.36
CA GLY A 47 8.93 -3.16 12.39
C GLY A 47 8.61 -4.33 13.29
N ARG A 48 7.57 -4.14 14.10
CA ARG A 48 7.02 -5.16 15.01
C ARG A 48 5.59 -5.47 14.64
N LEU A 49 5.25 -6.73 14.76
CA LEU A 49 3.87 -7.20 14.67
C LEU A 49 3.21 -7.02 16.05
N VAL A 50 2.31 -6.05 16.14
CA VAL A 50 1.65 -5.68 17.40
C VAL A 50 0.49 -6.64 17.70
N GLU A 51 -0.37 -6.87 16.70
CA GLU A 51 -1.49 -7.80 16.77
C GLU A 51 -1.52 -8.66 15.52
N VAL A 52 -1.78 -9.96 15.70
CA VAL A 52 -1.87 -10.95 14.62
C VAL A 52 -3.08 -11.83 14.87
N GLU A 53 -4.15 -11.63 14.11
CA GLU A 53 -5.44 -12.33 14.21
C GLU A 53 -5.80 -12.94 12.83
N PRO A 54 -5.23 -14.10 12.47
CA PRO A 54 -5.50 -14.73 11.18
C PRO A 54 -6.96 -15.18 11.06
N PRO A 55 -7.59 -15.04 9.88
CA PRO A 55 -7.11 -14.34 8.69
C PRO A 55 -7.61 -12.89 8.62
N HIS A 56 -7.97 -12.26 9.75
CA HIS A 56 -8.80 -11.06 9.77
C HIS A 56 -8.05 -9.76 10.02
N ARG A 57 -7.00 -9.78 10.87
CA ARG A 57 -6.37 -8.53 11.28
C ARG A 57 -4.88 -8.67 11.52
N LEU A 58 -4.13 -7.70 11.00
CA LEU A 58 -2.72 -7.51 11.28
C LEU A 58 -2.49 -6.04 11.63
N LEU A 59 -1.94 -5.78 12.82
CA LEU A 59 -1.46 -4.47 13.22
C LEU A 59 0.05 -4.53 13.42
N LEU A 60 0.77 -3.61 12.80
CA LEU A 60 2.23 -3.57 12.86
C LEU A 60 2.75 -2.13 12.92
N THR A 61 3.97 -1.95 13.47
CA THR A 61 4.72 -0.71 13.31
C THR A 61 5.45 -0.72 11.98
N TRP A 62 5.50 0.42 11.30
CA TRP A 62 6.26 0.64 10.08
C TRP A 62 7.38 1.61 10.36
N GLU A 63 8.61 1.09 10.44
CA GLU A 63 9.81 1.83 10.84
C GLU A 63 10.66 2.11 9.60
N PHE A 64 10.86 3.40 9.28
CA PHE A 64 11.70 3.85 8.18
C PHE A 64 12.63 4.96 8.65
N GLY A 65 13.94 4.74 8.60
CA GLY A 65 14.93 5.67 9.13
C GLY A 65 14.74 5.91 10.63
N LYS A 66 14.35 7.13 11.01
CA LYS A 66 14.04 7.49 12.40
C LYS A 66 12.55 7.66 12.68
N SER A 67 11.72 7.45 11.66
CA SER A 67 10.27 7.57 11.77
C SER A 67 9.64 6.20 12.04
N SER A 68 8.55 6.23 12.82
CA SER A 68 7.70 5.06 13.05
C SER A 68 6.25 5.48 12.88
N SER A 69 5.48 4.59 12.28
CA SER A 69 4.05 4.76 12.02
C SER A 69 3.34 3.43 12.23
N ASP A 70 2.00 3.46 12.27
CA ASP A 70 1.19 2.25 12.47
C ASP A 70 0.50 1.86 11.17
N LEU A 71 0.60 0.58 10.81
CA LEU A 71 -0.09 -0.01 9.67
C LEU A 71 -1.05 -1.09 10.16
N GLU A 72 -2.33 -0.92 9.84
CA GLU A 72 -3.38 -1.89 10.11
C GLU A 72 -3.93 -2.45 8.80
N LEU A 73 -3.99 -3.78 8.70
CA LEU A 73 -4.63 -4.52 7.64
C LEU A 73 -5.84 -5.24 8.23
N LEU A 74 -7.03 -5.00 7.66
CA LEU A 74 -8.26 -5.67 8.04
C LEU A 74 -8.81 -6.42 6.84
N ILE A 75 -9.10 -7.70 7.02
CA ILE A 75 -9.69 -8.55 5.99
C ILE A 75 -11.09 -8.96 6.46
N THR A 76 -12.08 -8.66 5.63
CA THR A 76 -13.47 -9.07 5.84
C THR A 76 -13.95 -9.85 4.62
N ALA A 77 -14.79 -10.86 4.85
CA ALA A 77 -15.48 -11.49 3.73
C ALA A 77 -16.29 -10.43 2.98
N ALA A 78 -16.25 -10.44 1.65
CA ALA A 78 -17.16 -9.62 0.86
C ALA A 78 -18.60 -10.15 1.00
N GLU A 79 -19.57 -9.25 0.96
CA GLU A 79 -20.96 -9.68 0.90
C GLU A 79 -21.18 -10.53 -0.36
N GLU A 80 -21.90 -11.66 -0.22
CA GLU A 80 -22.22 -12.52 -1.36
C GLU A 80 -22.97 -11.71 -2.42
N GLY A 81 -22.37 -11.57 -3.59
CA GLY A 81 -23.05 -11.01 -4.74
C GLY A 81 -24.18 -11.95 -5.15
N THR A 82 -25.26 -11.41 -5.74
CA THR A 82 -26.45 -12.14 -6.18
C THR A 82 -26.17 -13.26 -7.20
N ASP A 83 -24.94 -13.41 -7.67
CA ASP A 83 -24.56 -14.36 -8.73
C ASP A 83 -23.87 -15.64 -8.21
N GLY A 84 -23.78 -15.85 -6.88
CA GLY A 84 -23.40 -17.15 -6.30
C GLY A 84 -21.97 -17.61 -6.57
N ASP A 85 -21.08 -16.73 -7.02
CA ASP A 85 -19.67 -17.05 -7.23
C ASP A 85 -18.86 -16.72 -5.96
N GLY A 86 -18.17 -17.75 -5.47
CA GLY A 86 -17.72 -17.87 -4.08
C GLY A 86 -16.81 -16.75 -3.58
N GLY A 87 -17.27 -16.15 -2.49
CA GLY A 87 -16.46 -15.70 -1.38
C GLY A 87 -15.23 -14.82 -1.64
N GLY A 88 -15.40 -13.64 -2.26
CA GLY A 88 -14.36 -12.61 -2.26
C GLY A 88 -14.08 -12.05 -0.88
N SER A 89 -13.04 -11.25 -0.73
CA SER A 89 -12.73 -10.54 0.50
C SER A 89 -12.34 -9.09 0.24
N THR A 90 -12.61 -8.24 1.23
CA THR A 90 -12.22 -6.82 1.22
C THR A 90 -11.06 -6.60 2.16
N LEU A 91 -9.96 -6.07 1.64
CA LEU A 91 -8.83 -5.55 2.40
C LEU A 91 -9.05 -4.07 2.69
N THR A 92 -9.03 -3.70 3.96
CA THR A 92 -8.91 -2.31 4.39
C THR A 92 -7.51 -2.09 4.96
N LEU A 93 -6.76 -1.18 4.35
CA LEU A 93 -5.44 -0.76 4.80
C LEU A 93 -5.56 0.62 5.43
N ARG A 94 -5.06 0.76 6.66
CA ARG A 94 -4.96 2.04 7.39
C ARG A 94 -3.53 2.27 7.78
N HIS A 95 -2.94 3.35 7.26
CA HIS A 95 -1.59 3.76 7.62
C HIS A 95 -1.66 5.09 8.38
N THR A 96 -1.36 5.05 9.68
CA THR A 96 -1.37 6.23 10.55
C THR A 96 0.04 6.77 10.67
N VAL A 97 0.29 7.93 10.06
CA VAL A 97 1.63 8.55 10.01
C VAL A 97 1.67 9.82 10.87
N PRO A 98 2.84 10.23 11.39
CA PRO A 98 2.99 11.48 12.13
C PRO A 98 2.66 12.70 11.27
N ALA A 99 2.02 13.69 11.86
CA ALA A 99 1.79 15.02 11.25
C ALA A 99 3.05 15.89 11.36
N ASP A 100 4.12 15.50 10.68
CA ASP A 100 5.43 16.14 10.71
C ASP A 100 5.71 17.00 9.46
N ALA A 101 6.96 17.45 9.29
CA ALA A 101 7.37 18.24 8.13
C ALA A 101 7.26 17.48 6.81
N HIS A 102 7.43 16.15 6.82
CA HIS A 102 7.24 15.31 5.63
C HIS A 102 5.77 15.30 5.22
N TRP A 103 4.86 15.08 6.19
CA TRP A 103 3.42 15.18 5.96
C TRP A 103 3.00 16.55 5.41
N ALA A 104 3.53 17.64 6.02
CA ALA A 104 3.22 18.99 5.55
C ALA A 104 3.70 19.25 4.11
N THR A 105 4.77 18.60 3.67
CA THR A 105 5.36 18.77 2.34
C THR A 105 4.63 17.93 1.28
N PHE A 106 4.35 16.66 1.58
CA PHE A 106 3.90 15.67 0.60
C PHE A 106 2.46 15.18 0.80
N GLY A 107 1.88 15.39 1.99
CA GLY A 107 0.51 14.99 2.30
C GLY A 107 0.27 13.48 2.26
N PRO A 108 -1.02 13.06 2.20
CA PRO A 108 -1.37 11.64 2.22
C PRO A 108 -0.92 10.87 0.97
N ALA A 109 -0.72 11.54 -0.15
CA ALA A 109 -0.23 10.92 -1.37
C ALA A 109 1.17 10.31 -1.20
N ALA A 110 1.99 10.80 -0.26
CA ALA A 110 3.34 10.30 0.00
C ALA A 110 3.39 8.79 0.26
N THR A 111 2.47 8.28 1.03
CA THR A 111 2.29 6.84 1.28
C THR A 111 1.21 6.23 0.38
N GLY A 112 0.18 7.00 0.06
CA GLY A 112 -0.99 6.56 -0.68
C GLY A 112 -0.66 6.04 -2.08
N CYS A 113 0.18 6.74 -2.84
CA CYS A 113 0.61 6.28 -4.17
C CYS A 113 1.34 4.93 -4.12
N GLY A 114 2.18 4.72 -3.10
CA GLY A 114 2.85 3.43 -2.87
C GLY A 114 1.86 2.33 -2.55
N TRP A 115 0.85 2.61 -1.71
CA TRP A 115 -0.19 1.63 -1.37
C TRP A 115 -1.09 1.31 -2.56
N ASP A 116 -1.46 2.30 -3.40
CA ASP A 116 -2.24 2.04 -4.61
C ASP A 116 -1.46 1.14 -5.60
N ALA A 117 -0.17 1.37 -5.76
CA ALA A 117 0.70 0.50 -6.56
C ALA A 117 0.80 -0.90 -5.97
N ALA A 118 0.92 -1.03 -4.63
CA ALA A 118 0.95 -2.33 -3.95
C ALA A 118 -0.38 -3.08 -4.08
N LEU A 119 -1.51 -2.40 -3.94
CA LEU A 119 -2.84 -3.01 -4.12
C LEU A 119 -3.07 -3.46 -5.56
N TYR A 120 -2.60 -2.70 -6.54
CA TYR A 120 -2.60 -3.12 -7.94
C TYR A 120 -1.75 -4.38 -8.16
N ALA A 121 -0.55 -4.42 -7.59
CA ALA A 121 0.32 -5.60 -7.65
C ALA A 121 -0.30 -6.83 -6.98
N LEU A 122 -0.93 -6.65 -5.81
CA LEU A 122 -1.64 -7.72 -5.10
C LEU A 122 -2.79 -8.29 -5.95
N ALA A 123 -3.58 -7.43 -6.59
CA ALA A 123 -4.66 -7.86 -7.48
C ALA A 123 -4.13 -8.74 -8.62
N GLN A 124 -3.06 -8.31 -9.28
CA GLN A 124 -2.42 -9.08 -10.35
C GLN A 124 -1.82 -10.42 -9.85
N HIS A 125 -1.28 -10.44 -8.62
CA HIS A 125 -0.75 -11.67 -8.01
C HIS A 125 -1.87 -12.67 -7.67
N LEU A 126 -3.00 -12.20 -7.15
CA LEU A 126 -4.13 -13.06 -6.82
C LEU A 126 -4.79 -13.62 -8.08
N GLU A 127 -4.87 -12.83 -9.16
CA GLU A 127 -5.40 -13.29 -10.46
C GLU A 127 -4.52 -14.37 -11.10
N ASP A 128 -3.20 -14.23 -11.06
CA ASP A 128 -2.26 -15.20 -11.64
C ASP A 128 -0.94 -15.27 -10.82
N PRO A 129 -0.88 -16.11 -9.78
CA PRO A 129 0.30 -16.23 -8.92
C PRO A 129 1.57 -16.75 -9.64
N GLY A 130 1.43 -17.29 -10.85
CA GLY A 130 2.53 -17.81 -11.65
C GLY A 130 3.24 -16.80 -12.53
N LYS A 131 2.68 -15.61 -12.73
CA LYS A 131 3.29 -14.56 -13.56
C LYS A 131 4.61 -14.03 -12.98
N ASP A 132 5.54 -13.69 -13.86
CA ASP A 132 6.71 -12.86 -13.54
C ASP A 132 6.28 -11.40 -13.35
N LEU A 133 5.62 -11.16 -12.21
CA LEU A 133 4.96 -9.90 -11.92
C LEU A 133 5.97 -8.79 -11.60
N MET A 134 7.02 -9.08 -10.84
CA MET A 134 8.00 -8.07 -10.43
C MET A 134 8.68 -7.40 -11.63
N ARG A 135 9.05 -8.18 -12.66
CA ARG A 135 9.61 -7.62 -13.90
C ARG A 135 8.58 -6.76 -14.65
N ARG A 136 7.31 -7.18 -14.70
CA ARG A 136 6.23 -6.42 -15.34
C ARG A 136 5.94 -5.13 -14.62
N LEU A 137 5.89 -5.16 -13.29
CA LEU A 137 5.69 -3.95 -12.46
C LEU A 137 6.84 -2.95 -12.64
N GLY A 138 8.09 -3.43 -12.67
CA GLY A 138 9.24 -2.58 -12.95
C GLY A 138 9.17 -1.93 -14.34
N SER A 139 8.75 -2.68 -15.37
CA SER A 139 8.55 -2.13 -16.71
C SER A 139 7.39 -1.13 -16.75
N PHE A 140 6.29 -1.41 -16.05
CA PHE A 140 5.15 -0.52 -15.95
C PHE A 140 5.52 0.79 -15.24
N ALA A 141 6.20 0.72 -14.10
CA ALA A 141 6.63 1.90 -13.35
C ALA A 141 7.49 2.87 -14.19
N GLY A 142 8.31 2.34 -15.11
CA GLY A 142 9.13 3.14 -16.02
C GLY A 142 8.44 3.55 -17.33
N SER A 143 7.16 3.25 -17.52
CA SER A 143 6.41 3.52 -18.74
C SER A 143 5.60 4.83 -18.66
N PRO A 144 5.16 5.40 -19.80
CA PRO A 144 4.21 6.53 -19.82
C PRO A 144 2.91 6.22 -19.06
N GLU A 145 2.41 5.00 -19.16
CA GLU A 145 1.19 4.54 -18.47
C GLU A 145 1.41 4.48 -16.95
N GLY A 146 2.59 4.05 -16.49
CA GLY A 146 2.98 4.09 -15.08
C GLY A 146 3.08 5.51 -14.55
N ALA A 147 3.60 6.44 -15.35
CA ALA A 147 3.62 7.85 -14.99
C ALA A 147 2.21 8.47 -14.91
N GLU A 148 1.32 8.10 -15.84
CA GLU A 148 -0.10 8.51 -15.79
C GLU A 148 -0.80 7.94 -14.54
N PHE A 149 -0.58 6.65 -14.23
CA PHE A 149 -1.09 6.02 -13.01
C PHE A 149 -0.62 6.79 -11.75
N THR A 150 0.67 7.11 -11.66
CA THR A 150 1.23 7.85 -10.52
C THR A 150 0.57 9.24 -10.36
N ARG A 151 0.37 9.96 -11.45
CA ARG A 151 -0.32 11.27 -11.40
C ARG A 151 -1.79 11.13 -11.02
N ALA A 152 -2.49 10.14 -11.57
CA ALA A 152 -3.90 9.89 -11.28
C ALA A 152 -4.11 9.51 -9.81
N THR A 153 -3.27 8.66 -9.22
CA THR A 153 -3.34 8.30 -7.80
C THR A 153 -3.04 9.51 -6.92
N ALA A 154 -2.01 10.32 -7.24
CA ALA A 154 -1.70 11.53 -6.49
C ALA A 154 -2.87 12.55 -6.53
N ASP A 155 -3.55 12.67 -7.67
CA ASP A 155 -4.75 13.51 -7.80
C ASP A 155 -5.93 12.96 -6.98
N ALA A 156 -6.16 11.65 -6.96
CA ALA A 156 -7.18 11.03 -6.13
C ALA A 156 -6.92 11.27 -4.64
N TRP A 157 -5.66 11.16 -4.19
CA TRP A 157 -5.27 11.48 -2.81
C TRP A 157 -5.41 12.96 -2.48
N TYR A 158 -5.18 13.86 -3.43
CA TYR A 158 -5.50 15.28 -3.24
C TYR A 158 -7.00 15.49 -2.98
N GLU A 159 -7.87 14.92 -3.80
CA GLU A 159 -9.32 15.06 -3.61
C GLU A 159 -9.77 14.45 -2.26
N ALA A 160 -9.23 13.29 -1.89
CA ALA A 160 -9.50 12.69 -0.58
C ALA A 160 -9.01 13.57 0.59
N HIS A 161 -7.83 14.19 0.46
CA HIS A 161 -7.28 15.10 1.47
C HIS A 161 -8.17 16.33 1.67
N VAL A 162 -8.64 16.93 0.58
CA VAL A 162 -9.58 18.06 0.62
C VAL A 162 -10.94 17.64 1.19
N ALA A 163 -11.46 16.48 0.83
CA ALA A 163 -12.69 15.93 1.40
C ALA A 163 -12.56 15.68 2.92
N GLY A 164 -11.35 15.36 3.39
CA GLY A 164 -11.00 15.23 4.80
C GLY A 164 -10.82 16.56 5.55
N GLY A 165 -11.02 17.70 4.87
CA GLY A 165 -10.98 19.03 5.49
C GLY A 165 -9.68 19.82 5.29
N ALA A 166 -8.74 19.33 4.46
CA ALA A 166 -7.52 20.08 4.17
C ALA A 166 -7.78 21.27 3.22
N ASP A 167 -7.00 22.32 3.40
CA ASP A 167 -7.03 23.48 2.48
C ASP A 167 -6.57 23.07 1.08
N ARG A 168 -7.36 23.45 0.05
CA ARG A 168 -7.15 23.07 -1.34
C ARG A 168 -5.75 23.42 -1.86
N LYS A 169 -5.25 24.62 -1.58
CA LYS A 169 -3.97 25.11 -2.13
C LYS A 169 -2.76 24.34 -1.60
N PRO A 170 -2.56 24.20 -0.28
CA PRO A 170 -1.48 23.37 0.25
C PRO A 170 -1.65 21.89 -0.10
N ALA A 171 -2.86 21.34 -0.09
CA ALA A 171 -3.11 19.95 -0.50
C ALA A 171 -2.71 19.69 -1.97
N ARG A 172 -3.02 20.62 -2.89
CA ARG A 172 -2.60 20.51 -4.29
C ARG A 172 -1.08 20.56 -4.45
N LYS A 173 -0.40 21.49 -3.74
CA LYS A 173 1.07 21.57 -3.75
C LYS A 173 1.69 20.25 -3.26
N ALA A 174 1.16 19.68 -2.20
CA ALA A 174 1.64 18.41 -1.63
C ALA A 174 1.49 17.24 -2.62
N SER A 175 0.33 17.11 -3.25
CA SER A 175 0.05 16.07 -4.26
C SER A 175 0.98 16.16 -5.47
N VAL A 176 1.18 17.38 -6.01
CA VAL A 176 2.08 17.61 -7.16
C VAL A 176 3.53 17.26 -6.80
N ARG A 177 4.00 17.68 -5.62
CA ARG A 177 5.34 17.33 -5.13
C ARG A 177 5.52 15.83 -4.97
N THR A 178 4.49 15.14 -4.49
CA THR A 178 4.53 13.69 -4.37
C THR A 178 4.62 13.02 -5.72
N ALA A 179 3.80 13.41 -6.70
CA ALA A 179 3.87 12.85 -8.05
C ALA A 179 5.25 13.07 -8.67
N ALA A 180 5.81 14.29 -8.56
CA ALA A 180 7.15 14.60 -9.05
C ALA A 180 8.23 13.72 -8.37
N ALA A 181 8.17 13.55 -7.03
CA ALA A 181 9.09 12.68 -6.30
C ALA A 181 9.06 11.23 -6.79
N TYR A 182 7.86 10.66 -6.98
CA TYR A 182 7.71 9.29 -7.49
C TYR A 182 8.21 9.12 -8.93
N LEU A 183 8.13 10.18 -9.75
CA LEU A 183 8.55 10.17 -11.15
C LEU A 183 10.01 10.57 -11.34
N GLY A 184 10.74 10.96 -10.27
CA GLY A 184 12.10 11.48 -10.35
C GLY A 184 12.19 12.82 -11.06
N GLU A 185 11.11 13.60 -11.07
CA GLU A 185 11.03 14.95 -11.63
C GLU A 185 11.53 16.00 -10.62
N GLU A 186 11.94 17.18 -11.09
CA GLU A 186 12.33 18.27 -10.20
C GLU A 186 11.14 18.75 -9.35
N ILE A 187 11.38 18.87 -8.04
CA ILE A 187 10.36 19.38 -7.11
C ILE A 187 10.54 20.89 -7.01
N GLU A 188 9.55 21.66 -7.44
CA GLU A 188 9.53 23.11 -7.23
C GLU A 188 9.49 23.41 -5.73
N THR A 189 10.59 23.99 -5.21
CA THR A 189 10.71 24.51 -3.86
C THR A 189 10.43 26.01 -3.89
N GLU A 190 9.15 26.40 -3.72
CA GLU A 190 8.77 27.77 -3.33
C GLU A 190 8.47 27.86 -1.82
#